data_15f28e799e8f25652a67c93ab6764547
#
_entry.id   15f28e799e8f25652a67c93ab6764547
#
_cell.length_a   1.000
_cell.length_b   1.000
_cell.length_c   1.000
_cell.angle_alpha   90.00
_cell.angle_beta   90.00
_cell.angle_gamma   90.00
#
_symmetry.space_group_name_H-M   'P 1'
#
loop_
_entity.id
_entity.type
_entity.pdbx_description
1 polymer ?
#
loop_
_entity_poly.entity_id
_entity_poly.type
_entity_poly.pdbx_seq_one_letter_code
_entity_poly.pdbx_strand_id
1 'polypeptide(L)'
;MLIIRCYQKSDTQQVGVLIADTYSEFNLSEVTSEQRNAMLGPFLYARSLEPSHQKNIAEAVHAPTVLVAEIDGQIVGVLRGGRTDSLGRTVLQSLFVSGKHHRQGIGRKLVERFEKEYIVRGVTVFKLLATIHAIPFYLEMGYRKSTGVRSIHSFDGAGLPSQPMKKVLKRK
;
A
#
# COMPACT_ATOMS: atom_id res chain seq x y z
N MET A 1 -15.33 -1.33 15.95
CA MET A 1 -15.79 -2.15 14.79
C MET A 1 -14.93 -1.82 13.57
N LEU A 2 -14.48 -2.84 12.80
CA LEU A 2 -13.67 -2.63 11.58
C LEU A 2 -14.54 -2.19 10.40
N ILE A 3 -14.20 -1.07 9.77
CA ILE A 3 -14.84 -0.52 8.57
C ILE A 3 -13.79 -0.38 7.46
N ILE A 4 -14.11 -0.83 6.24
CA ILE A 4 -13.31 -0.57 5.03
C ILE A 4 -14.08 0.46 4.19
N ARG A 5 -13.46 1.61 3.93
CA ARG A 5 -14.06 2.71 3.16
C ARG A 5 -13.06 3.41 2.26
N CYS A 6 -13.55 4.24 1.35
CA CYS A 6 -12.68 5.13 0.58
C CYS A 6 -12.01 6.16 1.50
N TYR A 7 -10.78 6.49 1.14
CA TYR A 7 -10.01 7.57 1.74
C TYR A 7 -10.72 8.91 1.54
N GLN A 8 -10.66 9.77 2.56
CA GLN A 8 -11.13 11.15 2.54
C GLN A 8 -9.96 12.08 2.86
N LYS A 9 -10.02 13.33 2.39
CA LYS A 9 -8.96 14.32 2.65
C LYS A 9 -8.68 14.52 4.15
N SER A 10 -9.69 14.38 4.98
CA SER A 10 -9.55 14.43 6.46
C SER A 10 -8.69 13.30 7.03
N ASP A 11 -8.50 12.22 6.30
CA ASP A 11 -7.68 11.07 6.73
C ASP A 11 -6.18 11.30 6.53
N THR A 12 -5.79 12.37 5.80
CA THR A 12 -4.41 12.57 5.32
C THR A 12 -3.38 12.42 6.42
N GLN A 13 -3.58 13.06 7.57
CA GLN A 13 -2.62 13.00 8.67
C GLN A 13 -2.51 11.58 9.25
N GLN A 14 -3.65 10.93 9.54
CA GLN A 14 -3.65 9.57 10.08
C GLN A 14 -3.02 8.56 9.10
N VAL A 15 -3.34 8.67 7.81
CA VAL A 15 -2.76 7.84 6.76
C VAL A 15 -1.26 8.10 6.62
N GLY A 16 -0.83 9.36 6.66
CA GLY A 16 0.58 9.73 6.63
C GLY A 16 1.36 9.12 7.79
N VAL A 17 0.84 9.24 9.01
CA VAL A 17 1.44 8.65 10.23
C VAL A 17 1.49 7.12 10.12
N LEU A 18 0.39 6.49 9.71
CA LEU A 18 0.36 5.03 9.52
C LEU A 18 1.43 4.55 8.54
N ILE A 19 1.57 5.22 7.38
CA ILE A 19 2.58 4.86 6.37
C ILE A 19 3.98 5.08 6.95
N ALA A 20 4.26 6.24 7.57
CA ALA A 20 5.57 6.54 8.14
C ALA A 20 6.01 5.49 9.17
N ASP A 21 5.12 5.14 10.10
CA ASP A 21 5.41 4.19 11.17
C ASP A 21 5.60 2.78 10.63
N THR A 22 4.65 2.31 9.82
CA THR A 22 4.68 0.95 9.26
C THR A 22 5.86 0.76 8.31
N TYR A 23 6.14 1.75 7.45
CA TYR A 23 7.25 1.68 6.52
C TYR A 23 8.60 1.68 7.26
N SER A 24 8.74 2.52 8.28
CA SER A 24 9.94 2.56 9.13
C SER A 24 10.15 1.24 9.88
N GLU A 25 9.10 0.66 10.44
CA GLU A 25 9.18 -0.56 11.24
C GLU A 25 9.52 -1.80 10.39
N PHE A 26 8.84 -1.99 9.26
CA PHE A 26 8.90 -3.24 8.51
C PHE A 26 9.81 -3.21 7.28
N ASN A 27 10.06 -2.04 6.71
CA ASN A 27 10.84 -1.91 5.47
C ASN A 27 12.18 -1.20 5.67
N LEU A 28 12.29 -0.32 6.67
CA LEU A 28 13.44 0.55 6.86
C LEU A 28 14.16 0.31 8.21
N SER A 29 13.92 -0.82 8.86
CA SER A 29 14.51 -1.13 10.17
C SER A 29 16.04 -1.26 10.13
N GLU A 30 16.60 -1.69 9.00
CA GLU A 30 18.03 -1.99 8.84
C GLU A 30 18.82 -0.91 8.07
N VAL A 31 18.17 0.19 7.66
CA VAL A 31 18.84 1.30 6.96
C VAL A 31 19.26 2.39 7.95
N THR A 32 20.25 3.22 7.54
CA THR A 32 20.67 4.37 8.35
C THR A 32 19.54 5.39 8.52
N SER A 33 19.63 6.27 9.52
CA SER A 33 18.64 7.34 9.72
C SER A 33 18.53 8.27 8.52
N GLU A 34 19.65 8.59 7.86
CA GLU A 34 19.68 9.42 6.65
C GLU A 34 18.94 8.73 5.49
N GLN A 35 19.25 7.47 5.24
CA GLN A 35 18.55 6.67 4.21
C GLN A 35 17.06 6.56 4.53
N ARG A 36 16.68 6.32 5.80
CA ARG A 36 15.29 6.26 6.23
C ARG A 36 14.55 7.55 5.94
N ASN A 37 15.14 8.70 6.28
CA ASN A 37 14.52 10.01 6.04
C ASN A 37 14.30 10.24 4.55
N ALA A 38 15.32 9.94 3.72
CA ALA A 38 15.20 10.04 2.28
C ALA A 38 14.09 9.12 1.73
N MET A 39 14.04 7.87 2.19
CA MET A 39 13.05 6.88 1.72
C MET A 39 11.62 7.14 2.20
N LEU A 40 11.44 7.85 3.31
CA LEU A 40 10.11 8.29 3.77
C LEU A 40 9.54 9.41 2.90
N GLY A 41 10.39 10.24 2.28
CA GLY A 41 9.94 11.36 1.47
C GLY A 41 8.97 12.26 2.24
N PRO A 42 7.78 12.60 1.68
CA PRO A 42 6.83 13.48 2.35
C PRO A 42 6.30 12.91 3.69
N PHE A 43 6.34 11.60 3.90
CA PHE A 43 5.88 10.97 5.13
C PHE A 43 6.80 11.22 6.33
N LEU A 44 8.02 11.73 6.10
CA LEU A 44 8.90 12.22 7.18
C LEU A 44 8.19 13.28 8.04
N TYR A 45 7.33 14.08 7.41
CA TYR A 45 6.57 15.16 8.04
C TYR A 45 5.13 14.77 8.39
N ALA A 46 4.82 13.48 8.48
CA ALA A 46 3.45 13.00 8.69
C ALA A 46 2.78 13.55 9.98
N ARG A 47 3.58 13.88 10.99
CA ARG A 47 3.08 14.46 12.26
C ARG A 47 3.00 15.99 12.25
N SER A 48 3.50 16.64 11.20
CA SER A 48 3.39 18.10 11.06
C SER A 48 1.96 18.49 10.65
N LEU A 49 1.46 19.56 11.25
CA LEU A 49 0.17 20.16 10.90
C LEU A 49 0.29 21.25 9.85
N GLU A 50 1.50 21.53 9.34
CA GLU A 50 1.69 22.52 8.30
C GLU A 50 0.93 22.14 7.03
N PRO A 51 0.14 23.09 6.45
CA PRO A 51 -0.66 22.80 5.25
C PRO A 51 0.15 22.30 4.06
N SER A 52 1.39 22.79 3.89
CA SER A 52 2.30 22.35 2.82
C SER A 52 2.69 20.89 2.97
N HIS A 53 3.02 20.44 4.19
CA HIS A 53 3.35 19.05 4.48
C HIS A 53 2.15 18.14 4.27
N GLN A 54 0.97 18.53 4.77
CA GLN A 54 -0.25 17.76 4.58
C GLN A 54 -0.65 17.67 3.09
N LYS A 55 -0.46 18.73 2.31
CA LYS A 55 -0.67 18.72 0.87
C LYS A 55 0.25 17.71 0.18
N ASN A 56 1.56 17.72 0.48
CA ASN A 56 2.53 16.81 -0.10
C ASN A 56 2.22 15.34 0.23
N ILE A 57 1.75 15.06 1.46
CA ILE A 57 1.31 13.73 1.87
C ILE A 57 0.07 13.31 1.08
N ALA A 58 -0.93 14.17 0.95
CA ALA A 58 -2.13 13.86 0.17
C ALA A 58 -1.82 13.56 -1.30
N GLU A 59 -0.89 14.29 -1.91
CA GLU A 59 -0.40 14.05 -3.27
C GLU A 59 0.33 12.70 -3.37
N ALA A 60 1.17 12.36 -2.39
CA ALA A 60 1.87 11.07 -2.35
C ALA A 60 0.92 9.88 -2.14
N VAL A 61 -0.16 10.08 -1.41
CA VAL A 61 -1.19 9.06 -1.17
C VAL A 61 -2.07 8.87 -2.42
N HIS A 62 -2.18 9.88 -3.28
CA HIS A 62 -3.10 9.87 -4.41
C HIS A 62 -2.91 8.64 -5.33
N ALA A 63 -4.02 7.98 -5.62
CA ALA A 63 -4.12 6.88 -6.59
C ALA A 63 -5.57 6.79 -7.10
N PRO A 64 -5.85 6.10 -8.23
CA PRO A 64 -7.22 5.90 -8.72
C PRO A 64 -8.16 5.31 -7.67
N THR A 65 -7.64 4.46 -6.80
CA THR A 65 -8.36 3.93 -5.63
C THR A 65 -7.47 3.98 -4.40
N VAL A 66 -7.97 4.59 -3.34
CA VAL A 66 -7.38 4.55 -2.01
C VAL A 66 -8.44 4.10 -1.02
N LEU A 67 -8.19 2.97 -0.38
CA LEU A 67 -9.05 2.39 0.67
C LEU A 67 -8.38 2.51 2.02
N VAL A 68 -9.15 2.81 3.05
CA VAL A 68 -8.69 2.81 4.43
C VAL A 68 -9.45 1.78 5.25
N ALA A 69 -8.77 1.20 6.21
CA ALA A 69 -9.34 0.37 7.26
C ALA A 69 -9.38 1.18 8.55
N GLU A 70 -10.56 1.35 9.11
CA GLU A 70 -10.81 2.15 10.30
C GLU A 70 -11.36 1.27 11.43
N ILE A 71 -10.84 1.46 12.64
CA ILE A 71 -11.36 0.87 13.88
C ILE A 71 -11.56 2.01 14.88
N ASP A 72 -12.81 2.21 15.30
CA ASP A 72 -13.19 3.17 16.33
C ASP A 72 -12.60 4.58 16.10
N GLY A 73 -12.68 5.05 14.85
CA GLY A 73 -12.19 6.36 14.41
C GLY A 73 -10.68 6.44 14.12
N GLN A 74 -9.95 5.34 14.26
CA GLN A 74 -8.52 5.28 13.95
C GLN A 74 -8.27 4.53 12.64
N ILE A 75 -7.46 5.12 11.76
CA ILE A 75 -6.99 4.46 10.55
C ILE A 75 -5.88 3.48 10.90
N VAL A 76 -6.14 2.19 10.69
CA VAL A 76 -5.23 1.09 11.02
C VAL A 76 -4.69 0.37 9.77
N GLY A 77 -5.17 0.72 8.60
CA GLY A 77 -4.69 0.18 7.33
C GLY A 77 -5.00 1.10 6.16
N VAL A 78 -4.18 1.07 5.11
CA VAL A 78 -4.38 1.78 3.86
C VAL A 78 -3.91 0.94 2.68
N LEU A 79 -4.69 0.92 1.62
CA LEU A 79 -4.35 0.31 0.33
C LEU A 79 -4.48 1.36 -0.77
N ARG A 80 -3.50 1.41 -1.67
CA ARG A 80 -3.49 2.29 -2.85
C ARG A 80 -3.31 1.45 -4.10
N GLY A 81 -4.00 1.84 -5.17
CA GLY A 81 -3.86 1.14 -6.44
C GLY A 81 -4.83 1.63 -7.50
N GLY A 82 -5.00 0.81 -8.54
CA GLY A 82 -6.04 1.01 -9.56
C GLY A 82 -5.54 1.53 -10.89
N ARG A 83 -4.25 1.84 -11.06
CA ARG A 83 -3.69 2.10 -12.38
C ARG A 83 -3.81 0.83 -13.22
N THR A 84 -4.43 0.94 -14.37
CA THR A 84 -4.60 -0.18 -15.31
C THR A 84 -3.78 0.10 -16.55
N ASP A 85 -2.99 -0.87 -16.98
CA ASP A 85 -2.18 -0.76 -18.19
C ASP A 85 -2.98 -1.06 -19.47
N SER A 86 -2.36 -0.87 -20.64
CA SER A 86 -2.99 -1.11 -21.95
C SER A 86 -3.47 -2.54 -22.19
N LEU A 87 -3.00 -3.50 -21.37
CA LEU A 87 -3.41 -4.89 -21.40
C LEU A 87 -4.52 -5.21 -20.38
N GLY A 88 -5.12 -4.18 -19.76
CA GLY A 88 -6.18 -4.34 -18.77
C GLY A 88 -5.71 -4.93 -17.43
N ARG A 89 -4.40 -4.86 -17.12
CA ARG A 89 -3.84 -5.37 -15.88
C ARG A 89 -3.78 -4.26 -14.84
N THR A 90 -4.41 -4.47 -13.71
CA THR A 90 -4.53 -3.46 -12.65
C THR A 90 -3.45 -3.64 -11.57
N VAL A 91 -2.84 -2.53 -11.16
CA VAL A 91 -1.75 -2.53 -10.18
C VAL A 91 -2.28 -2.21 -8.78
N LEU A 92 -1.98 -3.07 -7.82
CA LEU A 92 -2.00 -2.76 -6.39
C LEU A 92 -0.64 -2.13 -6.05
N GLN A 93 -0.63 -0.82 -5.74
CA GLN A 93 0.62 -0.07 -5.58
C GLN A 93 1.24 -0.24 -4.20
N SER A 94 0.44 -0.16 -3.14
CA SER A 94 0.92 -0.32 -1.77
C SER A 94 -0.19 -0.75 -0.82
N LEU A 95 0.21 -1.46 0.23
CA LEU A 95 -0.64 -1.89 1.34
C LEU A 95 0.16 -1.72 2.63
N PHE A 96 -0.38 -0.94 3.56
CA PHE A 96 0.17 -0.77 4.89
C PHE A 96 -0.89 -1.10 5.93
N VAL A 97 -0.52 -1.86 6.95
CA VAL A 97 -1.37 -2.19 8.10
C VAL A 97 -0.53 -2.01 9.36
N SER A 98 -1.06 -1.30 10.35
CA SER A 98 -0.40 -1.10 11.64
C SER A 98 0.04 -2.43 12.26
N GLY A 99 1.29 -2.51 12.73
CA GLY A 99 1.86 -3.70 13.36
C GLY A 99 1.00 -4.26 14.50
N LYS A 100 0.37 -3.37 15.28
CA LYS A 100 -0.54 -3.75 16.38
C LYS A 100 -1.79 -4.49 15.90
N HIS A 101 -2.12 -4.40 14.62
CA HIS A 101 -3.31 -5.00 14.01
C HIS A 101 -2.96 -6.07 12.97
N HIS A 102 -1.70 -6.52 12.93
CA HIS A 102 -1.31 -7.64 12.08
C HIS A 102 -2.04 -8.93 12.50
N ARG A 103 -2.18 -9.87 11.56
CA ARG A 103 -2.84 -11.18 11.74
C ARG A 103 -4.33 -11.13 12.09
N GLN A 104 -4.97 -9.95 12.01
CA GLN A 104 -6.42 -9.76 12.24
C GLN A 104 -7.24 -9.73 10.93
N GLY A 105 -6.63 -10.08 9.81
CA GLY A 105 -7.30 -10.15 8.52
C GLY A 105 -7.55 -8.80 7.83
N ILE A 106 -7.05 -7.68 8.37
CA ILE A 106 -7.28 -6.32 7.83
C ILE A 106 -6.71 -6.19 6.42
N GLY A 107 -5.45 -6.60 6.22
CA GLY A 107 -4.82 -6.57 4.90
C GLY A 107 -5.60 -7.40 3.87
N ARG A 108 -6.07 -8.59 4.26
CA ARG A 108 -6.91 -9.44 3.41
C ARG A 108 -8.18 -8.72 2.99
N LYS A 109 -8.92 -8.12 3.93
CA LYS A 109 -10.17 -7.41 3.64
C LYS A 109 -9.95 -6.19 2.72
N LEU A 110 -8.86 -5.46 2.90
CA LEU A 110 -8.49 -4.35 2.00
C LEU A 110 -8.23 -4.85 0.57
N VAL A 111 -7.44 -5.92 0.41
CA VAL A 111 -7.15 -6.50 -0.91
C VAL A 111 -8.41 -7.08 -1.56
N GLU A 112 -9.22 -7.84 -0.82
CA GLU A 112 -10.47 -8.40 -1.32
C GLU A 112 -11.47 -7.32 -1.76
N ARG A 113 -11.58 -6.22 -1.00
CA ARG A 113 -12.43 -5.08 -1.37
C ARG A 113 -11.92 -4.41 -2.65
N PHE A 114 -10.61 -4.17 -2.76
CA PHE A 114 -9.97 -3.61 -3.94
C PHE A 114 -10.20 -4.51 -5.16
N GLU A 115 -9.88 -5.79 -5.06
CA GLU A 115 -10.06 -6.74 -6.16
C GLU A 115 -11.53 -6.80 -6.61
N LYS A 116 -12.48 -6.89 -5.67
CA LYS A 116 -13.91 -6.92 -5.97
C LYS A 116 -14.36 -5.72 -6.81
N GLU A 117 -13.92 -4.52 -6.47
CA GLU A 117 -14.25 -3.30 -7.21
C GLU A 117 -13.75 -3.34 -8.67
N TYR A 118 -12.56 -3.89 -8.89
CA TYR A 118 -11.98 -3.99 -10.23
C TYR A 118 -12.48 -5.19 -11.04
N ILE A 119 -12.80 -6.30 -10.39
CA ILE A 119 -13.43 -7.47 -11.03
C ILE A 119 -14.77 -7.08 -11.64
N VAL A 120 -15.59 -6.30 -10.96
CA VAL A 120 -16.87 -5.79 -11.48
C VAL A 120 -16.66 -4.92 -12.72
N ARG A 121 -15.49 -4.26 -12.85
CA ARG A 121 -15.10 -3.48 -14.03
C ARG A 121 -14.45 -4.33 -15.14
N GLY A 122 -14.43 -5.65 -15.00
CA GLY A 122 -13.89 -6.58 -15.99
C GLY A 122 -12.38 -6.87 -15.88
N VAL A 123 -11.71 -6.42 -14.83
CA VAL A 123 -10.31 -6.73 -14.60
C VAL A 123 -10.13 -8.22 -14.26
N THR A 124 -9.21 -8.88 -14.95
CA THR A 124 -8.90 -10.30 -14.74
C THR A 124 -7.45 -10.54 -14.29
N VAL A 125 -6.62 -9.50 -14.30
CA VAL A 125 -5.21 -9.62 -13.90
C VAL A 125 -4.85 -8.50 -12.95
N PHE A 126 -4.37 -8.87 -11.77
CA PHE A 126 -3.78 -7.95 -10.79
C PHE A 126 -2.27 -8.13 -10.72
N LYS A 127 -1.54 -7.03 -10.55
CA LYS A 127 -0.08 -6.98 -10.44
C LYS A 127 0.33 -6.19 -9.21
N LEU A 128 1.45 -6.55 -8.62
CA LEU A 128 2.07 -5.81 -7.52
C LEU A 128 3.57 -6.06 -7.44
N LEU A 129 4.23 -5.26 -6.64
CA LEU A 129 5.62 -5.44 -6.21
C LEU A 129 5.60 -5.68 -4.70
N ALA A 130 5.84 -6.91 -4.29
CA ALA A 130 5.87 -7.29 -2.88
C ALA A 130 7.27 -7.06 -2.31
N THR A 131 7.38 -6.39 -1.18
CA THR A 131 8.60 -6.46 -0.37
C THR A 131 8.81 -7.90 0.09
N ILE A 132 10.05 -8.28 0.34
CA ILE A 132 10.40 -9.71 0.53
C ILE A 132 9.60 -10.35 1.68
N HIS A 133 9.43 -9.64 2.79
CA HIS A 133 8.66 -10.13 3.95
C HIS A 133 7.14 -10.23 3.71
N ALA A 134 6.61 -9.55 2.70
CA ALA A 134 5.17 -9.58 2.36
C ALA A 134 4.80 -10.70 1.36
N ILE A 135 5.79 -11.38 0.78
CA ILE A 135 5.56 -12.45 -0.21
C ILE A 135 4.60 -13.53 0.33
N PRO A 136 4.76 -14.07 1.55
CA PRO A 136 3.86 -15.12 2.05
C PRO A 136 2.39 -14.67 2.08
N PHE A 137 2.13 -13.44 2.51
CA PHE A 137 0.78 -12.86 2.53
C PHE A 137 0.15 -12.85 1.13
N TYR A 138 0.88 -12.39 0.12
CA TYR A 138 0.34 -12.33 -1.24
C TYR A 138 0.18 -13.72 -1.88
N LEU A 139 1.04 -14.68 -1.53
CA LEU A 139 0.84 -16.09 -1.95
C LEU A 139 -0.47 -16.65 -1.41
N GLU A 140 -0.80 -16.39 -0.13
CA GLU A 140 -2.08 -16.77 0.48
C GLU A 140 -3.28 -16.07 -0.17
N MET A 141 -3.09 -14.84 -0.68
CA MET A 141 -4.10 -14.10 -1.45
C MET A 141 -4.26 -14.59 -2.89
N GLY A 142 -3.51 -15.61 -3.31
CA GLY A 142 -3.58 -16.21 -4.64
C GLY A 142 -2.67 -15.58 -5.69
N TYR A 143 -1.81 -14.64 -5.30
CA TYR A 143 -0.77 -14.12 -6.19
C TYR A 143 0.33 -15.15 -6.41
N ARG A 144 1.03 -15.05 -7.52
CA ARG A 144 2.20 -15.89 -7.85
C ARG A 144 3.35 -15.00 -8.31
N LYS A 145 4.59 -15.40 -8.00
CA LYS A 145 5.79 -14.73 -8.50
C LYS A 145 5.76 -14.72 -10.03
N SER A 146 6.07 -13.61 -10.67
CA SER A 146 6.01 -13.47 -12.12
C SER A 146 7.37 -13.34 -12.80
N THR A 147 8.29 -12.60 -12.19
CA THR A 147 9.67 -12.40 -12.67
C THR A 147 10.63 -12.40 -11.47
N GLY A 148 11.93 -12.28 -11.72
CA GLY A 148 12.94 -12.21 -10.65
C GLY A 148 12.78 -10.97 -9.77
N VAL A 149 13.41 -11.00 -8.60
CA VAL A 149 13.50 -9.85 -7.67
C VAL A 149 14.20 -8.68 -8.36
N ARG A 150 13.71 -7.49 -8.13
CA ARG A 150 14.30 -6.24 -8.60
C ARG A 150 14.20 -5.16 -7.54
N SER A 151 15.07 -4.15 -7.64
CA SER A 151 14.93 -2.95 -6.82
C SER A 151 13.77 -2.10 -7.33
N ILE A 152 12.93 -1.62 -6.42
CA ILE A 152 11.94 -0.60 -6.69
C ILE A 152 12.39 0.72 -6.06
N HIS A 153 12.13 1.82 -6.77
CA HIS A 153 12.32 3.14 -6.20
C HIS A 153 11.22 3.41 -5.18
N SER A 154 11.63 3.88 -4.02
CA SER A 154 10.74 4.45 -3.03
C SER A 154 10.44 5.91 -3.36
N PHE A 155 9.97 6.71 -2.43
CA PHE A 155 9.49 8.08 -2.67
C PHE A 155 10.56 9.04 -3.21
N ASP A 156 11.84 8.72 -3.09
CA ASP A 156 12.96 9.54 -3.57
C ASP A 156 13.96 8.79 -4.45
N GLY A 157 13.61 7.59 -4.89
CA GLY A 157 14.42 6.80 -5.79
C GLY A 157 15.35 5.77 -5.13
N ALA A 158 15.37 5.68 -3.81
CA ALA A 158 16.11 4.62 -3.12
C ALA A 158 15.47 3.24 -3.37
N GLY A 159 16.28 2.26 -3.78
CA GLY A 159 15.82 0.94 -4.17
C GLY A 159 15.60 0.00 -2.99
N LEU A 160 14.43 -0.65 -2.93
CA LEU A 160 14.19 -1.79 -2.05
C LEU A 160 14.04 -3.07 -2.89
N PRO A 161 14.60 -4.22 -2.43
CA PRO A 161 14.39 -5.49 -3.11
C PRO A 161 12.91 -5.87 -3.04
N SER A 162 12.32 -6.13 -4.19
CA SER A 162 10.90 -6.45 -4.31
C SER A 162 10.66 -7.54 -5.34
N GLN A 163 9.70 -8.38 -5.05
CA GLN A 163 9.26 -9.49 -5.88
C GLN A 163 8.05 -9.06 -6.69
N PRO A 164 8.15 -9.00 -8.04
CA PRO A 164 6.97 -8.85 -8.88
C PRO A 164 6.05 -10.06 -8.75
N MET A 165 4.78 -9.80 -8.51
CA MET A 165 3.76 -10.84 -8.38
C MET A 165 2.53 -10.48 -9.20
N LYS A 166 1.79 -11.51 -9.62
CA LYS A 166 0.52 -11.36 -10.34
C LYS A 166 -0.51 -12.38 -9.86
N LYS A 167 -1.77 -11.99 -9.97
CA LYS A 167 -2.94 -12.86 -9.80
C LYS A 167 -3.75 -12.82 -11.08
N VAL A 168 -4.01 -13.98 -11.67
CA VAL A 168 -4.81 -14.13 -12.88
C VAL A 168 -6.10 -14.84 -12.49
N LEU A 169 -7.21 -14.21 -12.77
CA LEU A 169 -8.53 -14.79 -12.54
C LEU A 169 -8.94 -15.61 -13.75
N LYS A 170 -9.47 -16.79 -13.52
CA LYS A 170 -10.06 -17.58 -14.60
C LYS A 170 -11.30 -16.84 -15.12
N ARG A 171 -11.38 -16.67 -16.44
CA ARG A 171 -12.65 -16.27 -17.05
C ARG A 171 -13.66 -17.41 -16.79
N LYS A 172 -14.78 -17.06 -16.19
CA LYS A 172 -15.92 -17.99 -16.14
C LYS A 172 -16.55 -18.09 -17.50
#